data_10634f98b17566cbde1c61f7b7fca2e1
#
_entry.id   10634f98b17566cbde1c61f7b7fca2e1
#
_cell.length_a   1.000
_cell.length_b   1.000
_cell.length_c   1.000
_cell.angle_alpha   90.00
_cell.angle_beta   90.00
_cell.angle_gamma   90.00
#
_symmetry.space_group_name_H-M   'P 1'
#
loop_
_entity.id
_entity.type
_entity.pdbx_description
1 polymer ?
#
loop_
_entity_poly.entity_id
_entity_poly.type
_entity_poly.pdbx_seq_one_letter_code
_entity_poly.pdbx_strand_id
1 'polypeptide(L)'
;MANTAQRLRVAEGKGEKAPPPRRTVPCMQTTWPHMLFPRIAATVPLVFPFDQPGLRYRYFARNAVWDAVQLLGLAGKKVLVPAYHHGVELETLLAAGVQPVFFRVDSQMRADFEDAKAKSAGAAALYVIHYAGFPQDMHAARQLANELGVPVIEDCALALLSRDGEKPLGSFGDLSVFCLYKTIPVPNGGALLARGDYAKKLDLLAPVQPPALASTASHLIGNMLSNLELRTGEVGRRVRQAMRDASRWVVRRANVERVATGTQHFNIDDVQLGMSAASHLVLRNQDTAGIVERRRRNYFLLYAMLRDVAPPVTGELKPGVCPLFYPMPVEDKAGAMARLLARGVETVDFWRVRHPAVPPGLFPEVDRLRERVLELPVHQDLSPADAEHVASCVRELLR
;
A
#
# COMPACT_ATOMS: atom_id res chain seq x y z
N MET A 1 -1.70 16.77 -19.45
CA MET A 1 -2.01 17.97 -18.61
C MET A 1 -1.91 17.58 -17.15
N ALA A 2 -1.25 18.40 -16.38
CA ALA A 2 -0.74 18.15 -15.07
C ALA A 2 -1.74 17.52 -14.11
N ASN A 3 -1.40 16.43 -13.46
CA ASN A 3 -2.05 16.02 -12.23
C ASN A 3 -1.01 15.80 -11.15
N THR A 4 -0.73 16.90 -10.53
CA THR A 4 -0.12 17.08 -9.24
C THR A 4 -0.85 16.23 -8.21
N ALA A 5 -0.10 15.48 -7.42
CA ALA A 5 -0.60 15.02 -6.13
C ALA A 5 -1.33 16.19 -5.48
N GLN A 6 -2.62 16.08 -5.33
CA GLN A 6 -3.49 17.15 -4.84
C GLN A 6 -3.20 17.30 -3.34
N ARG A 7 -2.13 18.04 -3.03
CA ARG A 7 -1.99 18.64 -1.71
C ARG A 7 -3.13 19.64 -1.61
N LEU A 8 -4.10 19.32 -0.77
CA LEU A 8 -5.14 20.27 -0.38
C LEU A 8 -4.48 21.60 -0.05
N ARG A 9 -4.69 22.61 -0.92
CA ARG A 9 -4.54 24.01 -0.52
C ARG A 9 -5.69 24.28 0.44
N VAL A 10 -5.40 24.17 1.73
CA VAL A 10 -6.28 24.69 2.76
C VAL A 10 -6.43 26.19 2.46
N ALA A 11 -7.66 26.64 2.35
CA ALA A 11 -7.98 28.05 2.20
C ALA A 11 -7.23 28.84 3.28
N GLU A 12 -6.46 29.86 2.86
CA GLU A 12 -5.71 30.73 3.75
C GLU A 12 -6.67 31.58 4.59
N GLY A 13 -7.07 31.03 5.74
CA GLY A 13 -7.52 31.84 6.85
C GLY A 13 -6.30 32.60 7.40
N LYS A 14 -6.39 33.90 7.55
CA LYS A 14 -5.37 34.75 8.18
C LYS A 14 -5.27 34.43 9.69
N GLY A 15 -4.66 33.30 10.02
CA GLY A 15 -4.23 32.93 11.36
C GLY A 15 -2.70 32.86 11.36
N GLU A 16 -2.05 33.31 12.42
CA GLU A 16 -0.60 33.20 12.61
C GLU A 16 -0.17 31.76 12.31
N LYS A 17 0.69 31.59 11.30
CA LYS A 17 1.25 30.30 10.95
C LYS A 17 2.08 29.80 12.12
N ALA A 18 1.62 28.76 12.78
CA ALA A 18 2.43 28.09 13.80
C ALA A 18 3.84 27.78 13.23
N PRO A 19 4.90 27.95 14.04
CA PRO A 19 6.25 27.65 13.57
C PRO A 19 6.31 26.19 13.06
N PRO A 20 7.02 25.96 11.95
CA PRO A 20 7.09 24.62 11.38
C PRO A 20 7.67 23.63 12.39
N PRO A 21 7.19 22.38 12.42
CA PRO A 21 7.66 21.39 13.40
C PRO A 21 9.17 21.16 13.25
N ARG A 22 9.87 20.89 14.35
CA ARG A 22 11.33 20.68 14.34
C ARG A 22 11.75 19.51 13.46
N ARG A 23 10.90 18.48 13.36
CA ARG A 23 11.05 17.35 12.43
C ARG A 23 9.67 16.82 12.00
N THR A 24 9.66 16.04 10.92
CA THR A 24 8.45 15.38 10.44
C THR A 24 8.61 13.86 10.59
N VAL A 25 7.65 13.23 11.24
CA VAL A 25 7.48 11.77 11.24
C VAL A 25 6.81 11.41 9.92
N PRO A 26 7.49 10.72 8.99
CA PRO A 26 6.92 10.38 7.69
C PRO A 26 5.84 9.30 7.83
N CYS A 27 4.89 9.27 6.91
CA CYS A 27 3.86 8.21 6.88
C CYS A 27 4.38 6.88 6.34
N MET A 28 5.48 6.89 5.60
CA MET A 28 6.08 5.70 4.96
C MET A 28 7.51 5.49 5.44
N GLN A 29 7.94 4.21 5.43
CA GLN A 29 9.32 3.84 5.69
C GLN A 29 10.30 4.50 4.71
N THR A 30 11.54 4.62 5.14
CA THR A 30 12.59 5.36 4.43
C THR A 30 13.72 4.43 3.97
N THR A 31 14.42 4.80 2.89
CA THR A 31 15.57 4.05 2.41
C THR A 31 16.84 4.54 3.10
N TRP A 32 17.60 3.63 3.68
CA TRP A 32 18.90 3.92 4.27
C TRP A 32 20.01 3.73 3.24
N PRO A 33 21.04 4.60 3.22
CA PRO A 33 22.17 4.45 2.28
C PRO A 33 22.81 3.07 2.29
N HIS A 34 23.00 2.47 3.48
CA HIS A 34 23.64 1.15 3.60
C HIS A 34 22.85 0.02 2.93
N MET A 35 21.56 0.18 2.67
CA MET A 35 20.72 -0.82 1.98
C MET A 35 21.09 -0.95 0.49
N LEU A 36 21.84 0.02 -0.06
CA LEU A 36 22.31 0.02 -1.43
C LEU A 36 23.70 -0.66 -1.60
N PHE A 37 24.30 -1.11 -0.51
CA PHE A 37 25.59 -1.79 -0.56
C PHE A 37 25.39 -3.28 -0.26
N PRO A 38 26.04 -4.18 -1.03
CA PRO A 38 26.02 -5.60 -0.72
C PRO A 38 26.54 -5.85 0.71
N ARG A 39 25.81 -6.60 1.51
CA ARG A 39 26.30 -7.05 2.81
C ARG A 39 27.42 -8.06 2.58
N ILE A 40 28.59 -7.83 3.19
CA ILE A 40 29.73 -8.76 3.19
C ILE A 40 29.44 -9.97 4.11
N ALA A 41 28.54 -9.81 5.09
CA ALA A 41 28.12 -10.87 5.99
C ALA A 41 26.83 -11.54 5.50
N ALA A 42 26.74 -12.86 5.70
CA ALA A 42 25.70 -13.82 5.35
C ALA A 42 24.42 -13.24 4.73
N THR A 43 24.11 -13.66 3.51
CA THR A 43 22.83 -13.39 2.85
C THR A 43 21.68 -13.80 3.78
N VAL A 44 20.86 -12.82 4.20
CA VAL A 44 19.61 -13.13 4.90
C VAL A 44 18.76 -13.97 3.95
N PRO A 45 18.33 -15.19 4.35
CA PRO A 45 17.47 -16.00 3.50
C PRO A 45 16.24 -15.22 3.09
N LEU A 46 15.87 -15.32 1.82
CA LEU A 46 14.60 -14.77 1.36
C LEU A 46 13.47 -15.56 2.01
N VAL A 47 12.45 -14.82 2.47
CA VAL A 47 11.24 -15.40 3.06
C VAL A 47 10.09 -15.29 2.06
N PHE A 48 9.00 -16.04 2.31
CA PHE A 48 7.78 -15.89 1.53
C PHE A 48 7.35 -14.42 1.39
N PRO A 49 7.00 -13.95 0.19
CA PRO A 49 6.88 -14.68 -1.08
C PRO A 49 8.16 -14.74 -1.92
N PHE A 50 9.27 -14.17 -1.47
CA PHE A 50 10.49 -13.92 -2.25
C PHE A 50 11.33 -15.17 -2.53
N ASP A 51 11.07 -16.26 -1.82
CA ASP A 51 11.67 -17.58 -1.99
C ASP A 51 10.87 -18.50 -2.94
N GLN A 52 9.75 -18.03 -3.48
CA GLN A 52 8.83 -18.85 -4.26
C GLN A 52 9.19 -18.88 -5.75
N PRO A 53 9.22 -20.06 -6.40
CA PRO A 53 9.63 -20.20 -7.80
C PRO A 53 8.66 -19.54 -8.79
N GLY A 54 7.38 -19.41 -8.42
CA GLY A 54 6.35 -18.77 -9.26
C GLY A 54 6.26 -17.25 -9.11
N LEU A 55 7.27 -16.60 -8.51
CA LEU A 55 7.24 -15.16 -8.27
C LEU A 55 7.81 -14.38 -9.46
N ARG A 56 7.02 -13.42 -9.96
CA ARG A 56 7.38 -12.54 -11.06
C ARG A 56 7.37 -11.08 -10.59
N TYR A 57 8.51 -10.41 -10.63
CA TYR A 57 8.66 -9.01 -10.22
C TYR A 57 8.21 -8.03 -11.29
N ARG A 58 7.51 -6.98 -10.87
CA ARG A 58 7.02 -5.88 -11.69
C ARG A 58 7.35 -4.52 -11.05
N TYR A 59 7.22 -3.44 -11.82
CA TYR A 59 7.47 -2.10 -11.32
C TYR A 59 6.45 -1.68 -10.25
N PHE A 60 5.16 -2.04 -10.45
CA PHE A 60 4.05 -1.78 -9.51
C PHE A 60 3.20 -3.03 -9.30
N ALA A 61 2.44 -3.05 -8.18
CA ALA A 61 1.43 -4.08 -7.93
C ALA A 61 0.33 -4.12 -9.00
N ARG A 62 -0.08 -2.96 -9.54
CA ARG A 62 -1.05 -2.90 -10.63
C ARG A 62 -0.60 -3.63 -11.90
N ASN A 63 0.70 -3.67 -12.18
CA ASN A 63 1.24 -4.45 -13.29
C ASN A 63 1.12 -5.96 -13.01
N ALA A 64 1.22 -6.38 -11.74
CA ALA A 64 0.97 -7.76 -11.33
C ALA A 64 -0.54 -8.10 -11.41
N VAL A 65 -1.44 -7.17 -11.12
CA VAL A 65 -2.90 -7.33 -11.37
C VAL A 65 -3.17 -7.52 -12.86
N TRP A 66 -2.53 -6.74 -13.73
CA TRP A 66 -2.63 -6.93 -15.18
C TRP A 66 -2.22 -8.33 -15.61
N ASP A 67 -1.04 -8.80 -15.15
CA ASP A 67 -0.56 -10.14 -15.42
C ASP A 67 -1.54 -11.22 -14.94
N ALA A 68 -2.13 -11.06 -13.75
CA ALA A 68 -3.11 -11.99 -13.21
C ALA A 68 -4.35 -12.10 -14.14
N VAL A 69 -4.86 -10.97 -14.64
CA VAL A 69 -5.97 -10.96 -15.61
C VAL A 69 -5.61 -11.69 -16.89
N GLN A 70 -4.39 -11.47 -17.42
CA GLN A 70 -3.92 -12.15 -18.63
C GLN A 70 -3.80 -13.67 -18.42
N LEU A 71 -3.17 -14.12 -17.32
CA LEU A 71 -3.00 -15.54 -17.00
C LEU A 71 -4.32 -16.29 -16.85
N LEU A 72 -5.33 -15.63 -16.27
CA LEU A 72 -6.66 -16.21 -16.04
C LEU A 72 -7.60 -16.03 -17.24
N GLY A 73 -7.20 -15.25 -18.26
CA GLY A 73 -8.03 -14.95 -19.42
C GLY A 73 -9.35 -14.29 -19.04
N LEU A 74 -9.32 -13.25 -18.20
CA LEU A 74 -10.51 -12.62 -17.62
C LEU A 74 -11.10 -11.49 -18.47
N ALA A 75 -10.52 -11.13 -19.61
CA ALA A 75 -11.08 -10.13 -20.51
C ALA A 75 -12.50 -10.52 -20.95
N GLY A 76 -13.46 -9.59 -20.82
CA GLY A 76 -14.89 -9.80 -21.10
C GLY A 76 -15.64 -10.59 -20.02
N LYS A 77 -14.96 -11.05 -18.94
CA LYS A 77 -15.58 -11.87 -17.90
C LYS A 77 -15.92 -11.08 -16.64
N LYS A 78 -16.91 -11.57 -15.88
CA LYS A 78 -17.26 -11.03 -14.57
C LYS A 78 -16.25 -11.48 -13.52
N VAL A 79 -15.81 -10.55 -12.66
CA VAL A 79 -14.97 -10.83 -11.51
C VAL A 79 -15.62 -10.22 -10.26
N LEU A 80 -15.75 -11.02 -9.21
CA LEU A 80 -16.20 -10.54 -7.90
C LEU A 80 -15.08 -9.69 -7.27
N VAL A 81 -15.38 -8.42 -6.95
CA VAL A 81 -14.40 -7.45 -6.43
C VAL A 81 -14.98 -6.77 -5.19
N PRO A 82 -14.24 -6.62 -4.08
CA PRO A 82 -14.74 -5.90 -2.91
C PRO A 82 -14.98 -4.42 -3.27
N ALA A 83 -16.09 -3.84 -2.78
CA ALA A 83 -16.44 -2.43 -3.06
C ALA A 83 -15.45 -1.44 -2.42
N TYR A 84 -14.70 -1.86 -1.38
CA TYR A 84 -13.65 -1.07 -0.76
C TYR A 84 -12.31 -1.41 -1.41
N HIS A 85 -11.78 -0.50 -2.21
CA HIS A 85 -10.53 -0.62 -2.94
C HIS A 85 -9.91 0.77 -3.18
N HIS A 86 -8.64 0.85 -3.51
CA HIS A 86 -7.94 2.11 -3.78
C HIS A 86 -8.41 2.78 -5.08
N GLY A 87 -8.74 1.98 -6.09
CA GLY A 87 -9.15 2.43 -7.43
C GLY A 87 -8.18 2.03 -8.54
N VAL A 88 -6.88 2.04 -8.31
CA VAL A 88 -5.89 1.70 -9.35
C VAL A 88 -5.95 0.23 -9.77
N GLU A 89 -6.21 -0.68 -8.86
CA GLU A 89 -6.46 -2.09 -9.15
C GLU A 89 -7.73 -2.25 -10.01
N LEU A 90 -8.77 -1.48 -9.69
CA LEU A 90 -10.00 -1.49 -10.48
C LEU A 90 -9.79 -0.88 -11.87
N GLU A 91 -9.06 0.24 -11.98
CA GLU A 91 -8.66 0.81 -13.28
C GLU A 91 -7.91 -0.23 -14.13
N THR A 92 -7.02 -1.01 -13.49
CA THR A 92 -6.28 -2.08 -14.16
C THR A 92 -7.21 -3.18 -14.66
N LEU A 93 -8.15 -3.63 -13.81
CA LEU A 93 -9.15 -4.65 -14.18
C LEU A 93 -10.01 -4.18 -15.36
N LEU A 94 -10.51 -2.94 -15.31
CA LEU A 94 -11.33 -2.33 -16.36
C LEU A 94 -10.54 -2.17 -17.65
N ALA A 95 -9.31 -1.67 -17.59
CA ALA A 95 -8.44 -1.52 -18.76
C ALA A 95 -8.11 -2.88 -19.42
N ALA A 96 -8.05 -3.95 -18.61
CA ALA A 96 -7.89 -5.32 -19.10
C ALA A 96 -9.21 -5.96 -19.59
N GLY A 97 -10.31 -5.21 -19.64
CA GLY A 97 -11.61 -5.66 -20.14
C GLY A 97 -12.45 -6.48 -19.14
N VAL A 98 -12.10 -6.50 -17.85
CA VAL A 98 -12.87 -7.20 -16.81
C VAL A 98 -14.17 -6.46 -16.52
N GLN A 99 -15.22 -7.21 -16.25
CA GLN A 99 -16.52 -6.71 -15.77
C GLN A 99 -16.60 -6.89 -14.24
N PRO A 100 -16.33 -5.85 -13.41
CA PRO A 100 -16.34 -6.00 -11.97
C PRO A 100 -17.77 -6.15 -11.44
N VAL A 101 -17.97 -7.09 -10.52
CA VAL A 101 -19.20 -7.27 -9.73
C VAL A 101 -18.87 -7.00 -8.28
N PHE A 102 -19.37 -5.88 -7.75
CA PHE A 102 -18.97 -5.42 -6.42
C PHE A 102 -19.77 -6.10 -5.31
N PHE A 103 -19.04 -6.56 -4.27
CA PHE A 103 -19.62 -7.08 -3.05
C PHE A 103 -19.23 -6.24 -1.82
N ARG A 104 -19.98 -6.38 -0.73
CA ARG A 104 -19.86 -5.57 0.47
C ARG A 104 -18.56 -5.82 1.23
N VAL A 105 -18.10 -4.76 1.90
CA VAL A 105 -17.08 -4.78 2.94
C VAL A 105 -17.67 -4.02 4.13
N ASP A 106 -17.57 -4.60 5.33
CA ASP A 106 -18.13 -4.01 6.54
C ASP A 106 -17.28 -2.84 7.11
N SER A 107 -17.81 -2.21 8.16
CA SER A 107 -17.15 -1.09 8.84
C SER A 107 -15.82 -1.46 9.54
N GLN A 108 -15.49 -2.74 9.67
CA GLN A 108 -14.23 -3.25 10.17
C GLN A 108 -13.28 -3.72 9.06
N MET A 109 -13.56 -3.33 7.80
CA MET A 109 -12.80 -3.73 6.60
C MET A 109 -12.84 -5.25 6.34
N ARG A 110 -13.90 -5.95 6.72
CA ARG A 110 -14.06 -7.38 6.44
C ARG A 110 -14.95 -7.59 5.21
N ALA A 111 -14.50 -8.45 4.31
CA ALA A 111 -15.24 -8.85 3.11
C ALA A 111 -16.46 -9.68 3.48
N ASP A 112 -17.62 -9.37 2.89
CA ASP A 112 -18.87 -10.11 3.04
C ASP A 112 -18.97 -11.16 1.93
N PHE A 113 -18.53 -12.38 2.21
CA PHE A 113 -18.55 -13.48 1.22
C PHE A 113 -19.95 -14.04 0.98
N GLU A 114 -20.92 -13.81 1.86
CA GLU A 114 -22.34 -14.14 1.59
C GLU A 114 -22.92 -13.18 0.54
N ASP A 115 -22.61 -11.88 0.63
CA ASP A 115 -23.01 -10.92 -0.41
C ASP A 115 -22.27 -11.21 -1.74
N ALA A 116 -21.01 -11.62 -1.69
CA ALA A 116 -20.27 -12.07 -2.87
C ALA A 116 -20.94 -13.31 -3.52
N LYS A 117 -21.36 -14.30 -2.71
CA LYS A 117 -22.08 -15.49 -3.15
C LYS A 117 -23.41 -15.13 -3.83
N ALA A 118 -24.19 -14.25 -3.21
CA ALA A 118 -25.46 -13.80 -3.76
C ALA A 118 -25.33 -13.12 -5.14
N LYS A 119 -24.15 -12.55 -5.45
CA LYS A 119 -23.84 -11.82 -6.70
C LYS A 119 -23.00 -12.63 -7.69
N SER A 120 -22.72 -13.89 -7.40
CA SER A 120 -21.72 -14.69 -8.13
C SER A 120 -22.15 -15.20 -9.51
N ALA A 121 -23.39 -14.96 -9.94
CA ALA A 121 -23.90 -15.50 -11.21
C ALA A 121 -23.02 -15.14 -12.42
N GLY A 122 -22.35 -16.16 -12.98
CA GLY A 122 -21.44 -16.03 -14.11
C GLY A 122 -20.07 -15.43 -13.76
N ALA A 123 -19.69 -15.37 -12.49
CA ALA A 123 -18.35 -14.96 -12.07
C ALA A 123 -17.29 -15.96 -12.57
N ALA A 124 -16.15 -15.42 -13.00
CA ALA A 124 -15.01 -16.19 -13.51
C ALA A 124 -13.79 -16.12 -12.59
N ALA A 125 -13.80 -15.26 -11.58
CA ALA A 125 -12.79 -15.18 -10.53
C ALA A 125 -13.32 -14.45 -9.29
N LEU A 126 -12.69 -14.69 -8.14
CA LEU A 126 -12.89 -13.95 -6.91
C LEU A 126 -11.61 -13.15 -6.59
N TYR A 127 -11.75 -11.84 -6.44
CA TYR A 127 -10.67 -10.93 -6.04
C TYR A 127 -10.84 -10.57 -4.55
N VAL A 128 -9.83 -10.82 -3.73
CA VAL A 128 -9.86 -10.59 -2.28
C VAL A 128 -8.75 -9.64 -1.91
N ILE A 129 -9.05 -8.56 -1.18
CA ILE A 129 -8.08 -7.55 -0.72
C ILE A 129 -7.90 -7.67 0.79
N HIS A 130 -6.67 -7.84 1.25
CA HIS A 130 -6.30 -7.69 2.66
C HIS A 130 -6.06 -6.21 2.99
N TYR A 131 -6.61 -5.72 4.10
CA TYR A 131 -6.51 -4.30 4.47
C TYR A 131 -5.58 -4.07 5.64
N ALA A 132 -4.77 -3.01 5.59
CA ALA A 132 -3.92 -2.52 6.68
C ALA A 132 -2.94 -3.55 7.28
N GLY A 133 -2.70 -4.67 6.59
CA GLY A 133 -1.93 -5.82 7.09
C GLY A 133 -2.78 -6.96 7.64
N PHE A 134 -4.08 -6.76 7.84
CA PHE A 134 -4.97 -7.74 8.47
C PHE A 134 -5.56 -8.71 7.45
N PRO A 135 -5.64 -10.01 7.81
CA PRO A 135 -6.20 -11.03 6.92
C PRO A 135 -7.70 -10.87 6.74
N GLN A 136 -8.19 -11.20 5.54
CA GLN A 136 -9.58 -11.56 5.31
C GLN A 136 -9.80 -13.02 5.69
N ASP A 137 -11.06 -13.44 5.83
CA ASP A 137 -11.39 -14.85 6.02
C ASP A 137 -11.13 -15.63 4.71
N MET A 138 -9.88 -16.10 4.57
CA MET A 138 -9.47 -16.84 3.38
C MET A 138 -10.04 -18.26 3.33
N HIS A 139 -10.55 -18.80 4.45
CA HIS A 139 -11.28 -20.07 4.43
C HIS A 139 -12.63 -19.90 3.75
N ALA A 140 -13.41 -18.89 4.15
CA ALA A 140 -14.67 -18.57 3.50
C ALA A 140 -14.48 -18.19 2.02
N ALA A 141 -13.43 -17.39 1.70
CA ALA A 141 -13.11 -17.04 0.32
C ALA A 141 -12.80 -18.29 -0.54
N ARG A 142 -11.99 -19.23 -0.04
CA ARG A 142 -11.65 -20.47 -0.75
C ARG A 142 -12.86 -21.41 -0.86
N GLN A 143 -13.68 -21.50 0.18
CA GLN A 143 -14.92 -22.27 0.11
C GLN A 143 -15.82 -21.75 -1.00
N LEU A 144 -16.10 -20.43 -1.04
CA LEU A 144 -16.92 -19.81 -2.08
C LEU A 144 -16.30 -20.05 -3.47
N ALA A 145 -15.02 -19.83 -3.64
CA ALA A 145 -14.35 -20.02 -4.92
C ALA A 145 -14.43 -21.49 -5.40
N ASN A 146 -14.29 -22.47 -4.50
CA ASN A 146 -14.43 -23.88 -4.81
C ASN A 146 -15.89 -24.24 -5.19
N GLU A 147 -16.88 -23.70 -4.49
CA GLU A 147 -18.31 -23.89 -4.83
C GLU A 147 -18.63 -23.37 -6.23
N LEU A 148 -17.98 -22.25 -6.63
CA LEU A 148 -18.16 -21.61 -7.95
C LEU A 148 -17.27 -22.22 -9.04
N GLY A 149 -16.25 -23.01 -8.68
CA GLY A 149 -15.25 -23.52 -9.62
C GLY A 149 -14.37 -22.44 -10.23
N VAL A 150 -14.06 -21.36 -9.48
CA VAL A 150 -13.32 -20.19 -9.99
C VAL A 150 -12.01 -19.96 -9.22
N PRO A 151 -10.98 -19.38 -9.85
CA PRO A 151 -9.74 -19.02 -9.18
C PRO A 151 -9.91 -17.83 -8.23
N VAL A 152 -9.02 -17.76 -7.22
CA VAL A 152 -8.88 -16.63 -6.30
C VAL A 152 -7.64 -15.82 -6.66
N ILE A 153 -7.82 -14.50 -6.84
CA ILE A 153 -6.75 -13.51 -6.84
C ILE A 153 -6.67 -12.91 -5.45
N GLU A 154 -5.57 -13.18 -4.74
CA GLU A 154 -5.33 -12.71 -3.36
C GLU A 154 -4.46 -11.45 -3.41
N ASP A 155 -5.06 -10.29 -3.10
CA ASP A 155 -4.34 -9.01 -3.09
C ASP A 155 -3.74 -8.72 -1.71
N CYS A 156 -2.44 -8.91 -1.62
CA CYS A 156 -1.59 -8.64 -0.47
C CYS A 156 -0.85 -7.29 -0.58
N ALA A 157 -1.31 -6.36 -1.42
CA ALA A 157 -0.62 -5.07 -1.58
C ALA A 157 -0.53 -4.25 -0.29
N LEU A 158 -1.41 -4.49 0.68
CA LEU A 158 -1.38 -3.88 2.00
C LEU A 158 -0.98 -4.86 3.12
N ALA A 159 -0.59 -6.10 2.78
CA ALA A 159 -0.42 -7.18 3.77
C ALA A 159 0.87 -8.01 3.55
N LEU A 160 1.87 -7.44 2.89
CA LEU A 160 3.17 -8.07 2.72
C LEU A 160 3.78 -8.39 4.09
N LEU A 161 4.33 -9.60 4.25
CA LEU A 161 4.88 -10.18 5.47
C LEU A 161 3.86 -10.52 6.57
N SER A 162 2.57 -10.34 6.33
CA SER A 162 1.52 -10.78 7.27
C SER A 162 1.25 -12.27 7.13
N ARG A 163 0.71 -12.85 8.21
CA ARG A 163 0.31 -14.25 8.32
C ARG A 163 -1.08 -14.35 8.95
N ASP A 164 -1.81 -15.37 8.58
CA ASP A 164 -3.00 -15.83 9.31
C ASP A 164 -2.64 -17.16 9.99
N GLY A 165 -2.46 -17.12 11.30
CA GLY A 165 -1.81 -18.20 12.04
C GLY A 165 -0.41 -18.49 11.47
N GLU A 166 -0.17 -19.76 11.12
CA GLU A 166 1.12 -20.20 10.54
C GLU A 166 1.22 -20.02 9.04
N LYS A 167 0.15 -19.61 8.34
CA LYS A 167 0.15 -19.45 6.89
C LYS A 167 0.42 -18.00 6.49
N PRO A 168 1.41 -17.71 5.63
CA PRO A 168 1.64 -16.37 5.12
C PRO A 168 0.49 -15.93 4.21
N LEU A 169 0.09 -14.65 4.32
CA LEU A 169 -0.85 -14.06 3.38
C LEU A 169 -0.20 -14.01 1.99
N GLY A 170 -1.01 -14.31 0.99
CA GLY A 170 -0.54 -14.55 -0.36
C GLY A 170 -0.28 -16.04 -0.64
N SER A 171 -0.53 -16.96 0.34
CA SER A 171 -0.43 -18.41 0.12
C SER A 171 -1.77 -19.10 -0.10
N PHE A 172 -2.86 -18.36 -0.01
CA PHE A 172 -4.22 -18.91 -0.13
C PHE A 172 -4.78 -18.81 -1.55
N GLY A 173 -4.43 -17.78 -2.32
CA GLY A 173 -4.91 -17.56 -3.68
C GLY A 173 -4.24 -18.47 -4.70
N ASP A 174 -4.87 -18.66 -5.85
CA ASP A 174 -4.25 -19.29 -7.03
C ASP A 174 -3.19 -18.35 -7.63
N LEU A 175 -3.50 -17.07 -7.62
CA LEU A 175 -2.60 -15.96 -7.92
C LEU A 175 -2.57 -14.99 -6.75
N SER A 176 -1.40 -14.41 -6.43
CA SER A 176 -1.29 -13.43 -5.36
C SER A 176 -0.48 -12.22 -5.80
N VAL A 177 -0.96 -11.03 -5.45
CA VAL A 177 -0.38 -9.75 -5.84
C VAL A 177 0.24 -9.08 -4.62
N PHE A 178 1.46 -8.56 -4.77
CA PHE A 178 2.17 -7.87 -3.68
C PHE A 178 2.64 -6.48 -4.12
N CYS A 179 2.61 -5.53 -3.18
CA CYS A 179 3.20 -4.21 -3.33
C CYS A 179 4.36 -4.06 -2.35
N LEU A 180 5.60 -4.10 -2.86
CA LEU A 180 6.78 -4.14 -2.02
C LEU A 180 7.04 -2.80 -1.32
N TYR A 181 6.96 -1.69 -2.07
CA TYR A 181 7.34 -0.37 -1.59
C TYR A 181 6.46 0.18 -0.45
N LYS A 182 5.31 -0.45 -0.17
CA LYS A 182 4.47 -0.08 0.98
C LYS A 182 5.00 -0.62 2.31
N THR A 183 5.78 -1.71 2.28
CA THR A 183 6.32 -2.35 3.48
C THR A 183 7.84 -2.33 3.50
N ILE A 184 8.48 -2.55 2.36
CA ILE A 184 9.94 -2.55 2.18
C ILE A 184 10.36 -1.21 1.55
N PRO A 185 11.45 -0.56 1.98
CA PRO A 185 11.85 0.77 1.53
C PRO A 185 12.50 0.75 0.13
N VAL A 186 11.89 0.05 -0.82
CA VAL A 186 12.31 -0.01 -2.23
C VAL A 186 11.72 1.15 -3.03
N PRO A 187 12.44 1.71 -4.02
CA PRO A 187 11.93 2.81 -4.84
C PRO A 187 10.74 2.43 -5.75
N ASN A 188 10.64 1.17 -6.12
CA ASN A 188 9.53 0.57 -6.87
C ASN A 188 9.51 -0.95 -6.58
N GLY A 189 8.41 -1.60 -6.88
CA GLY A 189 8.30 -3.05 -6.70
C GLY A 189 6.85 -3.49 -6.52
N GLY A 190 6.40 -4.30 -7.44
CA GLY A 190 5.24 -5.16 -7.35
C GLY A 190 5.65 -6.59 -7.66
N ALA A 191 4.84 -7.55 -7.30
CA ALA A 191 5.08 -8.94 -7.66
C ALA A 191 3.77 -9.69 -7.85
N LEU A 192 3.76 -10.62 -8.81
CA LEU A 192 2.76 -11.66 -8.98
C LEU A 192 3.37 -12.99 -8.52
N LEU A 193 2.71 -13.69 -7.63
CA LEU A 193 3.00 -15.08 -7.32
C LEU A 193 1.91 -15.96 -7.94
N ALA A 194 2.29 -16.80 -8.87
CA ALA A 194 1.43 -17.79 -9.50
C ALA A 194 1.73 -19.19 -8.94
N ARG A 195 0.69 -20.01 -8.77
CA ARG A 195 0.82 -21.38 -8.24
C ARG A 195 0.28 -22.43 -9.17
N GLY A 196 0.67 -23.68 -8.94
CA GLY A 196 0.20 -24.83 -9.68
C GLY A 196 0.41 -24.65 -11.19
N ASP A 197 -0.64 -24.89 -11.97
CA ASP A 197 -0.57 -24.79 -13.43
C ASP A 197 -0.42 -23.34 -13.93
N TYR A 198 -0.79 -22.34 -13.13
CA TYR A 198 -0.58 -20.95 -13.49
C TYR A 198 0.90 -20.56 -13.45
N ALA A 199 1.69 -21.14 -12.55
CA ALA A 199 3.14 -20.92 -12.52
C ALA A 199 3.82 -21.38 -13.81
N LYS A 200 3.35 -22.49 -14.40
CA LYS A 200 3.85 -23.01 -15.69
C LYS A 200 3.52 -22.12 -16.88
N LYS A 201 2.54 -21.23 -16.72
CA LYS A 201 2.09 -20.32 -17.78
C LYS A 201 2.73 -18.92 -17.69
N LEU A 202 3.60 -18.66 -16.71
CA LEU A 202 4.24 -17.35 -16.56
C LEU A 202 5.04 -16.92 -17.80
N ASP A 203 5.61 -17.88 -18.53
CA ASP A 203 6.37 -17.62 -19.76
C ASP A 203 5.49 -17.19 -20.95
N LEU A 204 4.16 -17.36 -20.84
CA LEU A 204 3.21 -16.87 -21.84
C LEU A 204 2.95 -15.36 -21.71
N LEU A 205 3.30 -14.77 -20.56
CA LEU A 205 3.16 -13.33 -20.35
C LEU A 205 4.22 -12.56 -21.13
N ALA A 206 3.85 -11.36 -21.57
CA ALA A 206 4.77 -10.46 -22.25
C ALA A 206 6.06 -10.24 -21.43
N PRO A 207 7.25 -10.17 -22.06
CA PRO A 207 8.52 -9.96 -21.39
C PRO A 207 8.52 -8.70 -20.53
N VAL A 208 9.28 -8.74 -19.43
CA VAL A 208 9.45 -7.58 -18.54
C VAL A 208 10.39 -6.58 -19.21
N GLN A 209 9.94 -5.33 -19.32
CA GLN A 209 10.72 -4.23 -19.87
C GLN A 209 11.63 -3.59 -18.81
N PRO A 210 12.69 -2.89 -19.22
CA PRO A 210 13.54 -2.13 -18.31
C PRO A 210 12.73 -1.15 -17.44
N PRO A 211 13.13 -0.93 -16.17
CA PRO A 211 12.43 -0.02 -15.28
C PRO A 211 12.59 1.44 -15.71
N ALA A 212 11.65 2.29 -15.28
CA ALA A 212 11.72 3.74 -15.47
C ALA A 212 12.82 4.37 -14.59
N LEU A 213 14.03 4.52 -15.13
CA LEU A 213 15.23 4.92 -14.37
C LEU A 213 15.08 6.29 -13.70
N ALA A 214 14.53 7.28 -14.39
CA ALA A 214 14.37 8.64 -13.84
C ALA A 214 13.38 8.65 -12.66
N SER A 215 12.26 7.91 -12.76
CA SER A 215 11.31 7.71 -11.67
C SER A 215 11.94 6.95 -10.51
N THR A 216 12.69 5.87 -10.79
CA THR A 216 13.38 5.07 -9.78
C THR A 216 14.36 5.94 -8.97
N ALA A 217 15.22 6.70 -9.64
CA ALA A 217 16.16 7.61 -9.00
C ALA A 217 15.45 8.69 -8.16
N SER A 218 14.38 9.28 -8.70
CA SER A 218 13.60 10.29 -7.99
C SER A 218 12.98 9.75 -6.68
N HIS A 219 12.43 8.53 -6.72
CA HIS A 219 11.86 7.89 -5.53
C HIS A 219 12.92 7.51 -4.51
N LEU A 220 14.04 6.94 -4.97
CA LEU A 220 15.16 6.57 -4.11
C LEU A 220 15.71 7.79 -3.37
N ILE A 221 16.02 8.87 -4.09
CA ILE A 221 16.52 10.13 -3.52
C ILE A 221 15.48 10.71 -2.55
N GLY A 222 14.20 10.73 -2.93
CA GLY A 222 13.12 11.21 -2.07
C GLY A 222 13.03 10.45 -0.74
N ASN A 223 13.15 9.12 -0.77
CA ASN A 223 13.12 8.27 0.42
C ASN A 223 14.38 8.48 1.29
N MET A 224 15.55 8.63 0.69
CA MET A 224 16.79 8.92 1.43
C MET A 224 16.75 10.29 2.09
N LEU A 225 16.20 11.31 1.44
CA LEU A 225 16.01 12.64 2.02
C LEU A 225 14.99 12.62 3.18
N SER A 226 13.94 11.79 3.08
CA SER A 226 13.00 11.58 4.19
C SER A 226 13.68 10.88 5.38
N ASN A 227 14.58 9.94 5.13
CA ASN A 227 15.41 9.32 6.17
C ASN A 227 16.32 10.36 6.86
N LEU A 228 16.98 11.21 6.09
CA LEU A 228 17.84 12.28 6.61
C LEU A 228 17.02 13.22 7.51
N GLU A 229 15.83 13.65 7.09
CA GLU A 229 14.94 14.50 7.90
C GLU A 229 14.53 13.81 9.22
N LEU A 230 14.12 12.54 9.14
CA LEU A 230 13.74 11.77 10.34
C LEU A 230 14.88 11.69 11.36
N ARG A 231 16.14 11.62 10.92
CA ARG A 231 17.31 11.48 11.77
C ARG A 231 17.89 12.78 12.30
N THR A 232 17.89 13.81 11.47
CA THR A 232 18.59 15.07 11.77
C THR A 232 17.64 16.24 12.01
N GLY A 233 16.31 15.98 11.95
CA GLY A 233 15.30 16.98 12.22
C GLY A 233 15.35 18.17 11.26
N GLU A 234 15.49 19.38 11.79
CA GLU A 234 15.43 20.61 11.00
C GLU A 234 16.51 20.71 9.93
N VAL A 235 17.72 20.19 10.19
CA VAL A 235 18.81 20.20 9.20
C VAL A 235 18.43 19.37 7.98
N GLY A 236 17.96 18.15 8.19
CA GLY A 236 17.50 17.27 7.10
C GLY A 236 16.31 17.86 6.36
N ARG A 237 15.40 18.52 7.06
CA ARG A 237 14.26 19.19 6.44
C ARG A 237 14.70 20.33 5.50
N ARG A 238 15.65 21.16 5.91
CA ARG A 238 16.22 22.22 5.06
C ARG A 238 16.89 21.65 3.81
N VAL A 239 17.69 20.59 3.97
CA VAL A 239 18.33 19.89 2.84
C VAL A 239 17.26 19.30 1.89
N ARG A 240 16.27 18.61 2.43
CA ARG A 240 15.16 18.04 1.64
C ARG A 240 14.40 19.12 0.86
N GLN A 241 14.16 20.27 1.47
CA GLN A 241 13.47 21.37 0.83
C GLN A 241 14.31 21.99 -0.30
N ALA A 242 15.59 22.28 -0.06
CA ALA A 242 16.51 22.79 -1.07
C ALA A 242 16.63 21.85 -2.29
N MET A 243 16.77 20.53 -2.02
CA MET A 243 16.80 19.51 -3.09
C MET A 243 15.49 19.41 -3.87
N ARG A 244 14.34 19.54 -3.22
CA ARG A 244 13.04 19.59 -3.89
C ARG A 244 12.93 20.81 -4.82
N ASP A 245 13.37 21.97 -4.37
CA ASP A 245 13.30 23.20 -5.16
C ASP A 245 14.25 23.13 -6.37
N ALA A 246 15.47 22.61 -6.18
CA ALA A 246 16.41 22.34 -7.25
C ALA A 246 15.85 21.31 -8.25
N SER A 247 15.25 20.21 -7.77
CA SER A 247 14.67 19.17 -8.63
C SER A 247 13.49 19.69 -9.47
N ARG A 248 12.66 20.57 -8.92
CA ARG A 248 11.56 21.21 -9.67
C ARG A 248 12.09 22.05 -10.82
N TRP A 249 13.18 22.75 -10.60
CA TRP A 249 13.82 23.56 -11.63
C TRP A 249 14.38 22.68 -12.77
N VAL A 250 15.08 21.58 -12.44
CA VAL A 250 15.62 20.61 -13.41
C VAL A 250 14.50 19.95 -14.21
N VAL A 251 13.46 19.42 -13.53
CA VAL A 251 12.33 18.74 -14.18
C VAL A 251 11.56 19.63 -15.12
N ARG A 252 11.35 20.91 -14.74
CA ARG A 252 10.69 21.88 -15.63
C ARG A 252 11.52 22.16 -16.90
N ARG A 253 12.86 22.13 -16.82
CA ARG A 253 13.74 22.35 -17.98
C ARG A 253 13.93 21.12 -18.85
N ALA A 254 13.98 19.93 -18.25
CA ALA A 254 14.33 18.69 -18.94
C ALA A 254 13.12 17.91 -19.51
N ASN A 255 11.88 18.40 -19.26
CA ASN A 255 10.64 17.75 -19.68
C ASN A 255 10.60 16.23 -19.40
N VAL A 256 11.13 15.81 -18.23
CA VAL A 256 11.24 14.40 -17.84
C VAL A 256 9.87 13.86 -17.46
N GLU A 257 9.36 12.94 -18.26
CA GLU A 257 8.16 12.20 -17.94
C GLU A 257 8.42 11.26 -16.76
N ARG A 258 7.61 11.36 -15.70
CA ARG A 258 7.72 10.54 -14.50
C ARG A 258 6.55 9.57 -14.42
N VAL A 259 6.86 8.30 -14.21
CA VAL A 259 5.84 7.32 -13.87
C VAL A 259 5.24 7.66 -12.51
N ALA A 260 3.95 7.99 -12.50
CA ALA A 260 3.27 8.42 -11.29
C ALA A 260 3.08 7.25 -10.32
N THR A 261 3.49 7.45 -9.06
CA THR A 261 3.23 6.52 -7.95
C THR A 261 2.12 7.04 -7.05
N GLY A 262 1.35 6.14 -6.44
CA GLY A 262 0.27 6.52 -5.52
C GLY A 262 -0.90 7.24 -6.19
N THR A 263 -1.07 7.09 -7.51
CA THR A 263 -2.20 7.63 -8.27
C THR A 263 -3.26 6.56 -8.48
N GLN A 264 -4.51 6.99 -8.67
CA GLN A 264 -5.60 6.11 -9.09
C GLN A 264 -5.60 5.83 -10.61
N HIS A 265 -4.71 6.46 -11.36
CA HIS A 265 -4.64 6.28 -12.79
C HIS A 265 -3.75 5.10 -13.16
N PHE A 266 -4.30 4.21 -13.97
CA PHE A 266 -3.58 3.15 -14.64
C PHE A 266 -3.10 3.67 -16.01
N ASN A 267 -1.82 3.38 -16.34
CA ASN A 267 -1.27 3.63 -17.66
C ASN A 267 -0.89 2.30 -18.30
N ILE A 268 -1.47 1.98 -19.45
CA ILE A 268 -1.22 0.74 -20.16
C ILE A 268 0.21 0.64 -20.67
N ASP A 269 0.85 1.77 -20.97
CA ASP A 269 2.24 1.81 -21.46
C ASP A 269 3.25 1.36 -20.40
N ASP A 270 2.85 1.42 -19.12
CA ASP A 270 3.69 1.03 -17.97
C ASP A 270 3.54 -0.44 -17.57
N VAL A 271 2.58 -1.21 -18.15
CA VAL A 271 2.22 -2.55 -17.65
C VAL A 271 3.36 -3.55 -17.69
N GLN A 272 4.29 -3.40 -18.63
CA GLN A 272 5.42 -4.32 -18.81
C GLN A 272 6.66 -3.93 -18.02
N LEU A 273 6.67 -2.76 -17.34
CA LEU A 273 7.83 -2.31 -16.57
C LEU A 273 8.19 -3.29 -15.45
N GLY A 274 9.47 -3.59 -15.36
CA GLY A 274 10.06 -4.44 -14.33
C GLY A 274 10.54 -3.70 -13.10
N MET A 275 10.81 -4.45 -12.04
CA MET A 275 11.42 -3.94 -10.83
C MET A 275 12.88 -3.53 -11.08
N SER A 276 13.33 -2.42 -10.50
CA SER A 276 14.69 -1.91 -10.70
C SER A 276 15.75 -2.73 -9.96
N ALA A 277 16.98 -2.71 -10.47
CA ALA A 277 18.14 -3.31 -9.80
C ALA A 277 18.36 -2.74 -8.38
N ALA A 278 18.12 -1.44 -8.20
CA ALA A 278 18.19 -0.80 -6.88
C ALA A 278 17.16 -1.41 -5.92
N SER A 279 15.93 -1.68 -6.38
CA SER A 279 14.91 -2.34 -5.57
C SER A 279 15.29 -3.77 -5.21
N HIS A 280 15.84 -4.54 -6.15
CA HIS A 280 16.35 -5.89 -5.87
C HIS A 280 17.48 -5.89 -4.84
N LEU A 281 18.39 -4.92 -4.92
CA LEU A 281 19.48 -4.79 -3.96
C LEU A 281 18.98 -4.44 -2.57
N VAL A 282 18.08 -3.44 -2.47
CA VAL A 282 17.45 -3.06 -1.19
C VAL A 282 16.69 -4.25 -0.60
N LEU A 283 15.92 -4.99 -1.40
CA LEU A 283 15.16 -6.15 -0.95
C LEU A 283 16.05 -7.23 -0.33
N ARG A 284 17.16 -7.58 -0.99
CA ARG A 284 18.12 -8.59 -0.52
C ARG A 284 18.81 -8.22 0.79
N ASN A 285 18.86 -6.93 1.10
CA ASN A 285 19.49 -6.40 2.31
C ASN A 285 18.49 -6.18 3.47
N GLN A 286 17.22 -6.62 3.33
CA GLN A 286 16.22 -6.43 4.38
C GLN A 286 16.26 -7.52 5.45
N ASP A 287 16.16 -7.08 6.69
CA ASP A 287 15.79 -7.90 7.83
C ASP A 287 14.25 -7.93 7.95
N THR A 288 13.61 -8.88 7.25
CA THR A 288 12.15 -8.96 7.19
C THR A 288 11.52 -9.30 8.54
N ALA A 289 12.19 -10.11 9.37
CA ALA A 289 11.73 -10.42 10.72
C ALA A 289 11.72 -9.17 11.61
N GLY A 290 12.81 -8.41 11.59
CA GLY A 290 12.89 -7.14 12.31
C GLY A 290 11.94 -6.07 11.77
N ILE A 291 11.57 -6.09 10.49
CA ILE A 291 10.49 -5.23 9.96
C ILE A 291 9.17 -5.56 10.67
N VAL A 292 8.79 -6.84 10.72
CA VAL A 292 7.55 -7.29 11.36
C VAL A 292 7.55 -6.91 12.84
N GLU A 293 8.63 -7.22 13.56
CA GLU A 293 8.78 -6.93 14.99
C GLU A 293 8.59 -5.43 15.29
N ARG A 294 9.34 -4.56 14.59
CA ARG A 294 9.28 -3.10 14.81
C ARG A 294 7.92 -2.51 14.47
N ARG A 295 7.26 -2.95 13.37
CA ARG A 295 5.91 -2.51 13.02
C ARG A 295 4.89 -2.93 14.07
N ARG A 296 4.94 -4.18 14.54
CA ARG A 296 4.07 -4.67 15.62
C ARG A 296 4.28 -3.90 16.91
N ARG A 297 5.54 -3.68 17.33
CA ARG A 297 5.87 -2.87 18.49
C ARG A 297 5.25 -1.47 18.40
N ASN A 298 5.44 -0.78 17.27
CA ASN A 298 4.93 0.58 17.07
C ASN A 298 3.39 0.60 17.07
N TYR A 299 2.75 -0.42 16.48
CA TYR A 299 1.29 -0.56 16.53
C TYR A 299 0.78 -0.74 17.96
N PHE A 300 1.42 -1.61 18.75
CA PHE A 300 1.03 -1.84 20.15
C PHE A 300 1.24 -0.59 21.01
N LEU A 301 2.27 0.20 20.77
CA LEU A 301 2.45 1.49 21.46
C LEU A 301 1.28 2.44 21.14
N LEU A 302 0.92 2.60 19.86
CA LEU A 302 -0.24 3.41 19.48
C LEU A 302 -1.53 2.84 20.08
N TYR A 303 -1.75 1.51 20.00
CA TYR A 303 -2.92 0.87 20.55
C TYR A 303 -3.06 1.08 22.07
N ALA A 304 -1.98 0.90 22.82
CA ALA A 304 -1.98 1.12 24.25
C ALA A 304 -2.36 2.56 24.65
N MET A 305 -1.96 3.54 23.84
CA MET A 305 -2.21 4.95 24.09
C MET A 305 -3.52 5.48 23.50
N LEU A 306 -4.10 4.81 22.51
CA LEU A 306 -5.23 5.36 21.75
C LEU A 306 -6.53 4.51 21.81
N ARG A 307 -6.48 3.28 22.31
CA ARG A 307 -7.64 2.36 22.28
C ARG A 307 -8.88 2.89 23.04
N ASP A 308 -8.69 3.79 23.97
CA ASP A 308 -9.75 4.42 24.76
C ASP A 308 -10.40 5.61 24.05
N VAL A 309 -9.70 6.28 23.11
CA VAL A 309 -10.16 7.49 22.43
C VAL A 309 -10.30 7.32 20.92
N ALA A 310 -9.51 6.46 20.31
CA ALA A 310 -9.51 6.19 18.88
C ALA A 310 -9.14 4.71 18.59
N PRO A 311 -9.97 3.73 18.99
CA PRO A 311 -9.71 2.33 18.68
C PRO A 311 -9.59 2.12 17.17
N PRO A 312 -8.67 1.25 16.70
CA PRO A 312 -8.50 1.03 15.27
C PRO A 312 -9.71 0.29 14.69
N VAL A 313 -10.10 0.63 13.46
CA VAL A 313 -11.29 0.02 12.82
C VAL A 313 -11.14 -1.49 12.59
N THR A 314 -9.92 -2.00 12.47
CA THR A 314 -9.62 -3.43 12.29
C THR A 314 -9.63 -4.24 13.59
N GLY A 315 -9.84 -3.57 14.72
CA GLY A 315 -9.79 -4.21 16.05
C GLY A 315 -8.36 -4.54 16.50
N GLU A 316 -8.25 -5.54 17.36
CA GLU A 316 -6.99 -5.94 17.99
C GLU A 316 -6.00 -6.59 17.00
N LEU A 317 -4.70 -6.31 17.19
CA LEU A 317 -3.63 -6.87 16.36
C LEU A 317 -3.37 -8.34 16.69
N LYS A 318 -3.85 -9.24 15.83
CA LYS A 318 -3.67 -10.69 15.98
C LYS A 318 -2.19 -11.12 15.83
N PRO A 319 -1.80 -12.29 16.38
CA PRO A 319 -0.51 -12.91 16.08
C PRO A 319 -0.29 -13.06 14.56
N GLY A 320 0.96 -12.93 14.10
CA GLY A 320 1.29 -13.09 12.68
C GLY A 320 1.03 -11.87 11.80
N VAL A 321 0.18 -10.93 12.19
CA VAL A 321 -0.12 -9.73 11.40
C VAL A 321 1.08 -8.76 11.41
N CYS A 322 1.53 -8.36 10.21
CA CYS A 322 2.46 -7.26 9.99
C CYS A 322 1.66 -6.00 9.65
N PRO A 323 1.37 -5.11 10.63
CA PRO A 323 0.50 -3.97 10.37
C PRO A 323 1.16 -2.98 9.40
N LEU A 324 0.43 -2.54 8.39
CA LEU A 324 0.92 -1.54 7.45
C LEU A 324 0.84 -0.14 8.08
N PHE A 325 -0.25 0.14 8.76
CA PHE A 325 -0.54 1.38 9.49
C PHE A 325 -1.55 1.11 10.61
N TYR A 326 -1.77 2.10 11.48
CA TYR A 326 -2.85 2.08 12.46
C TYR A 326 -4.07 2.78 11.83
N PRO A 327 -5.16 2.05 11.53
CA PRO A 327 -6.33 2.61 10.85
C PRO A 327 -7.23 3.34 11.85
N MET A 328 -7.02 4.63 12.02
CA MET A 328 -7.72 5.48 12.97
C MET A 328 -9.04 6.01 12.41
N PRO A 329 -10.19 5.79 13.06
CA PRO A 329 -11.43 6.47 12.70
C PRO A 329 -11.39 7.93 13.18
N VAL A 330 -11.90 8.86 12.37
CA VAL A 330 -11.95 10.29 12.68
C VAL A 330 -13.13 10.95 11.98
N GLU A 331 -13.77 11.93 12.64
CA GLU A 331 -14.94 12.62 12.07
C GLU A 331 -14.57 13.61 10.96
N ASP A 332 -13.60 14.50 11.22
CA ASP A 332 -13.06 15.47 10.26
C ASP A 332 -11.68 15.03 9.78
N LYS A 333 -11.63 14.19 8.76
CA LYS A 333 -10.40 13.61 8.23
C LYS A 333 -9.43 14.67 7.69
N ALA A 334 -9.95 15.64 6.94
CA ALA A 334 -9.12 16.69 6.34
C ALA A 334 -8.53 17.63 7.40
N GLY A 335 -9.34 18.06 8.39
CA GLY A 335 -8.86 18.87 9.50
C GLY A 335 -7.89 18.11 10.40
N ALA A 336 -8.13 16.82 10.67
CA ALA A 336 -7.23 15.96 11.42
C ALA A 336 -5.85 15.87 10.75
N MET A 337 -5.81 15.59 9.46
CA MET A 337 -4.57 15.55 8.67
C MET A 337 -3.80 16.86 8.75
N ALA A 338 -4.48 17.99 8.56
CA ALA A 338 -3.86 19.31 8.62
C ALA A 338 -3.26 19.61 10.01
N ARG A 339 -4.01 19.30 11.09
CA ARG A 339 -3.57 19.50 12.47
C ARG A 339 -2.40 18.59 12.86
N LEU A 340 -2.42 17.32 12.43
CA LEU A 340 -1.33 16.38 12.67
C LEU A 340 -0.08 16.78 11.90
N LEU A 341 -0.21 17.18 10.65
CA LEU A 341 0.91 17.67 9.84
C LEU A 341 1.56 18.94 10.46
N ALA A 342 0.76 19.87 10.98
CA ALA A 342 1.26 21.04 11.69
C ALA A 342 2.09 20.68 12.94
N ARG A 343 1.86 19.50 13.54
CA ARG A 343 2.63 18.93 14.65
C ARG A 343 3.76 18.00 14.21
N GLY A 344 4.01 17.92 12.91
CA GLY A 344 5.08 17.09 12.34
C GLY A 344 4.72 15.61 12.20
N VAL A 345 3.44 15.25 12.12
CA VAL A 345 3.00 13.89 11.85
C VAL A 345 2.38 13.82 10.45
N GLU A 346 3.05 13.18 9.50
CA GLU A 346 2.46 12.87 8.20
C GLU A 346 1.48 11.70 8.34
N THR A 347 0.33 11.83 7.70
CA THR A 347 -0.72 10.80 7.66
C THR A 347 -1.19 10.60 6.23
N VAL A 348 -1.85 9.48 5.95
CA VAL A 348 -2.39 9.20 4.63
C VAL A 348 -3.91 9.20 4.68
N ASP A 349 -4.52 9.90 3.71
CA ASP A 349 -5.95 9.88 3.45
C ASP A 349 -6.33 8.53 2.83
N PHE A 350 -6.65 7.54 3.68
CA PHE A 350 -6.85 6.18 3.24
C PHE A 350 -8.09 6.08 2.34
N TRP A 351 -7.85 5.89 1.04
CA TRP A 351 -8.81 5.57 -0.01
C TRP A 351 -10.06 6.45 -0.07
N ARG A 352 -9.91 7.75 0.16
CA ARG A 352 -11.02 8.71 0.19
C ARG A 352 -11.87 8.72 -1.08
N VAL A 353 -11.20 8.62 -2.25
CA VAL A 353 -11.88 8.78 -3.52
C VAL A 353 -12.56 7.47 -3.93
N ARG A 354 -13.88 7.52 -4.10
CA ARG A 354 -14.63 6.42 -4.69
C ARG A 354 -14.41 6.39 -6.20
N HIS A 355 -14.14 5.21 -6.74
CA HIS A 355 -14.04 5.03 -8.17
C HIS A 355 -15.42 5.20 -8.85
N PRO A 356 -15.53 5.88 -10.01
CA PRO A 356 -16.82 6.13 -10.68
C PRO A 356 -17.62 4.86 -11.03
N ALA A 357 -16.95 3.73 -11.28
CA ALA A 357 -17.61 2.45 -11.56
C ALA A 357 -18.34 1.84 -10.33
N VAL A 358 -18.04 2.31 -9.11
CA VAL A 358 -18.79 1.89 -7.91
C VAL A 358 -20.01 2.78 -7.76
N PRO A 359 -21.25 2.24 -7.83
CA PRO A 359 -22.45 3.06 -7.72
C PRO A 359 -22.50 3.83 -6.39
N PRO A 360 -22.91 5.11 -6.40
CA PRO A 360 -23.04 5.90 -5.19
C PRO A 360 -24.15 5.35 -4.28
N GLY A 361 -23.90 5.35 -2.95
CA GLY A 361 -24.89 4.96 -1.94
C GLY A 361 -25.22 3.46 -1.87
N LEU A 362 -24.62 2.63 -2.74
CA LEU A 362 -24.84 1.18 -2.73
C LEU A 362 -24.13 0.48 -1.56
N PHE A 363 -23.03 1.06 -1.08
CA PHE A 363 -22.17 0.49 -0.04
C PHE A 363 -21.89 1.54 1.06
N PRO A 364 -22.88 1.86 1.93
CA PRO A 364 -22.77 2.95 2.91
C PRO A 364 -21.66 2.73 3.94
N GLU A 365 -21.32 1.49 4.30
CA GLU A 365 -20.20 1.16 5.17
C GLU A 365 -18.84 1.55 4.50
N VAL A 366 -18.71 1.27 3.22
CA VAL A 366 -17.52 1.62 2.43
C VAL A 366 -17.40 3.14 2.28
N ASP A 367 -18.50 3.85 2.04
CA ASP A 367 -18.50 5.31 1.97
C ASP A 367 -18.02 5.92 3.31
N ARG A 368 -18.51 5.39 4.46
CA ARG A 368 -18.04 5.80 5.80
C ARG A 368 -16.55 5.51 6.02
N LEU A 369 -16.05 4.33 5.60
CA LEU A 369 -14.61 4.02 5.69
C LEU A 369 -13.78 5.04 4.90
N ARG A 370 -14.22 5.40 3.68
CA ARG A 370 -13.55 6.40 2.83
C ARG A 370 -13.52 7.79 3.47
N GLU A 371 -14.59 8.17 4.13
CA GLU A 371 -14.72 9.48 4.76
C GLU A 371 -13.94 9.60 6.07
N ARG A 372 -13.79 8.48 6.81
CA ARG A 372 -13.41 8.52 8.23
C ARG A 372 -12.09 7.85 8.58
N VAL A 373 -11.55 6.95 7.75
CA VAL A 373 -10.33 6.23 8.13
C VAL A 373 -9.08 6.98 7.70
N LEU A 374 -8.21 7.25 8.67
CA LEU A 374 -6.91 7.89 8.53
C LEU A 374 -5.79 6.88 8.85
N GLU A 375 -4.74 6.84 8.03
CA GLU A 375 -3.56 6.03 8.31
C GLU A 375 -2.59 6.77 9.24
N LEU A 376 -2.34 6.23 10.43
CA LEU A 376 -1.22 6.67 11.27
C LEU A 376 0.00 5.79 11.02
N PRO A 377 1.21 6.37 10.99
CA PRO A 377 2.44 5.62 10.71
C PRO A 377 2.81 4.66 11.84
N VAL A 378 3.16 3.42 11.47
CA VAL A 378 3.70 2.38 12.37
C VAL A 378 4.95 1.72 11.79
N HIS A 379 5.54 2.29 10.72
CA HIS A 379 6.61 1.66 9.98
C HIS A 379 7.89 1.45 10.82
N GLN A 380 8.74 0.56 10.34
CA GLN A 380 9.91 0.04 11.05
C GLN A 380 11.01 1.07 11.39
N ASP A 381 10.99 2.26 10.77
CA ASP A 381 12.01 3.30 11.04
C ASP A 381 11.64 4.20 12.22
N LEU A 382 10.39 4.10 12.73
CA LEU A 382 9.97 4.84 13.90
C LEU A 382 10.60 4.27 15.16
N SER A 383 11.14 5.15 15.98
CA SER A 383 11.51 4.84 17.36
C SER A 383 10.27 4.77 18.26
N PRO A 384 10.35 4.17 19.46
CA PRO A 384 9.28 4.26 20.45
C PRO A 384 8.85 5.69 20.73
N ALA A 385 9.79 6.62 20.86
CA ALA A 385 9.50 8.04 21.09
C ALA A 385 8.75 8.70 19.92
N ASP A 386 8.98 8.26 18.66
CA ASP A 386 8.19 8.73 17.52
C ASP A 386 6.74 8.23 17.59
N ALA A 387 6.54 6.96 17.97
CA ALA A 387 5.20 6.41 18.14
C ALA A 387 4.45 7.09 19.29
N GLU A 388 5.11 7.35 20.42
CA GLU A 388 4.55 8.11 21.54
C GLU A 388 4.19 9.55 21.15
N HIS A 389 5.04 10.21 20.35
CA HIS A 389 4.75 11.54 19.81
C HIS A 389 3.49 11.53 18.93
N VAL A 390 3.39 10.55 18.00
CA VAL A 390 2.20 10.39 17.17
C VAL A 390 0.94 10.23 18.03
N ALA A 391 0.99 9.32 19.02
CA ALA A 391 -0.15 9.08 19.91
C ALA A 391 -0.53 10.33 20.73
N SER A 392 0.45 11.07 21.23
CA SER A 392 0.22 12.32 21.99
C SER A 392 -0.46 13.38 21.12
N CYS A 393 0.00 13.56 19.88
CA CYS A 393 -0.62 14.48 18.92
C CYS A 393 -2.08 14.10 18.59
N VAL A 394 -2.38 12.79 18.49
CA VAL A 394 -3.75 12.30 18.29
C VAL A 394 -4.62 12.58 19.53
N ARG A 395 -4.14 12.31 20.73
CA ARG A 395 -4.90 12.60 21.96
C ARG A 395 -5.20 14.09 22.12
N GLU A 396 -4.28 14.97 21.74
CA GLU A 396 -4.51 16.42 21.72
C GLU A 396 -5.51 16.84 20.65
N LEU A 397 -5.52 16.15 19.52
CA LEU A 397 -6.46 16.39 18.43
C LEU A 397 -7.92 16.08 18.81
N LEU A 398 -8.12 15.06 19.66
CA LEU A 398 -9.44 14.53 20.04
C LEU A 398 -9.99 15.12 21.35
N ARG A 399 -9.24 15.99 22.02
CA ARG A 399 -9.71 16.81 23.16
C ARG A 399 -10.48 18.03 22.67
#